data_5cf1f1d40b05c29a5dcad58199af6dee
#
_entry.id   5cf1f1d40b05c29a5dcad58199af6dee
#
_cell.length_a   1.000
_cell.length_b   1.000
_cell.length_c   1.000
_cell.angle_alpha   90.00
_cell.angle_beta   90.00
_cell.angle_gamma   90.00
#
_symmetry.space_group_name_H-M   'P 1'
#
loop_
_entity.id
_entity.type
_entity.pdbx_description
1 polymer ?
#
loop_
_entity_poly.entity_id
_entity_poly.type
_entity_poly.pdbx_seq_one_letter_code
_entity_poly.pdbx_strand_id
1 'polypeptide(L)' 'MNKFVIASLNRKGNLVFVNRYYGGTAKTSENIEDAKIYYSPYDAQEEWKDRMGDAKITLGLKDGNVPFIVSVKQVMAKTI' A
#
# COMPACT_ATOMS: atom_id res chain seq x y z
N MET A 1 5.52 9.47 -15.16
CA MET A 1 4.83 8.19 -14.99
C MET A 1 4.30 8.11 -13.56
N ASN A 2 3.03 7.74 -13.37
CA ASN A 2 2.46 7.63 -12.04
C ASN A 2 2.96 6.37 -11.34
N LYS A 3 3.30 6.53 -10.08
CA LYS A 3 3.72 5.42 -9.22
C LYS A 3 2.71 5.23 -8.12
N PHE A 4 2.45 3.98 -7.78
CA PHE A 4 1.47 3.62 -6.75
C PHE A 4 2.11 2.74 -5.70
N VAL A 5 1.62 2.83 -4.49
CA VAL A 5 2.04 1.98 -3.37
C VAL A 5 0.79 1.46 -2.68
N ILE A 6 0.96 0.38 -1.92
CA ILE A 6 -0.08 -0.13 -1.03
C ILE A 6 0.27 0.33 0.37
N ALA A 7 -0.66 1.00 1.02
CA ALA A 7 -0.44 1.58 2.34
C ALA A 7 -1.53 1.16 3.31
N SER A 8 -1.24 1.29 4.59
CA SER A 8 -2.22 1.06 5.65
C SER A 8 -1.80 1.85 6.88
N LEU A 9 -2.68 1.90 7.88
CA LEU A 9 -2.36 2.50 9.16
C LEU A 9 -1.97 1.40 10.14
N ASN A 10 -0.89 1.59 10.87
CA ASN A 10 -0.50 0.65 11.90
C ASN A 10 -1.27 0.93 13.19
N ARG A 11 -1.00 0.17 14.27
CA ARG A 11 -1.71 0.33 15.54
C ARG A 11 -1.52 1.71 16.17
N LYS A 12 -0.40 2.36 15.84
CA LYS A 12 -0.11 3.71 16.35
C LYS A 12 -0.76 4.80 15.51
N GLY A 13 -1.44 4.43 14.43
CA GLY A 13 -2.05 5.39 13.52
C GLY A 13 -1.07 5.96 12.49
N ASN A 14 0.13 5.42 12.40
CA ASN A 14 1.13 5.86 11.42
C ASN A 14 0.92 5.16 10.09
N LEU A 15 1.17 5.88 9.00
CA LEU A 15 1.09 5.33 7.67
C LEU A 15 2.27 4.40 7.42
N VAL A 16 1.98 3.18 6.95
CA VAL A 16 3.00 2.21 6.60
C VAL A 16 2.75 1.73 5.17
N PHE A 17 3.80 1.26 4.51
CA PHE A 17 3.75 0.89 3.09
C PHE A 17 4.20 -0.55 2.91
N VAL A 18 3.52 -1.29 2.05
CA VAL A 18 3.93 -2.65 1.72
C VAL A 18 5.30 -2.59 1.05
N ASN A 19 6.25 -3.30 1.64
CA ASN A 19 7.62 -3.38 1.16
C ASN A 19 7.83 -4.64 0.33
N ARG A 20 7.38 -5.77 0.86
CA ARG A 20 7.50 -7.06 0.19
C ARG A 20 6.50 -8.03 0.76
N TYR A 21 6.33 -9.15 0.09
CA TYR A 21 5.49 -10.24 0.57
C TYR A 21 6.36 -11.40 1.02
N TYR A 22 5.95 -12.03 2.10
CA TYR A 22 6.66 -13.19 2.64
C TYR A 22 5.62 -14.20 3.09
N GLY A 23 5.47 -15.30 2.32
CA GLY A 23 4.39 -16.22 2.55
C GLY A 23 3.05 -15.51 2.33
N GLY A 24 2.11 -15.72 3.22
CA GLY A 24 0.81 -15.05 3.18
C GLY A 24 0.77 -13.72 3.93
N THR A 25 1.93 -13.07 4.12
CA THR A 25 2.03 -11.86 4.90
C THR A 25 2.68 -10.75 4.08
N ALA A 26 2.12 -9.54 4.19
CA ALA A 26 2.73 -8.35 3.60
C ALA A 26 3.60 -7.68 4.67
N LYS A 27 4.88 -7.52 4.38
CA LYS A 27 5.81 -6.80 5.25
C LYS A 27 5.72 -5.32 4.93
N THR A 28 5.74 -4.48 5.96
CA THR A 28 5.56 -3.04 5.80
C THR A 28 6.73 -2.26 6.37
N SER A 29 6.84 -1.00 5.93
CA SER A 29 7.82 -0.04 6.42
C SER A 29 7.13 1.31 6.57
N GLU A 30 7.56 2.10 7.54
CA GLU A 30 7.08 3.48 7.69
C GLU A 30 7.73 4.42 6.68
N ASN A 31 8.78 3.96 6.00
CA ASN A 31 9.52 4.77 5.04
C ASN A 31 9.02 4.46 3.63
N ILE A 32 8.48 5.47 2.94
CA ILE A 32 7.98 5.30 1.59
C ILE A 32 9.08 4.88 0.60
N GLU A 33 10.32 5.21 0.90
CA GLU A 33 11.44 4.81 0.04
C GLU A 33 11.62 3.30 0.00
N ASP A 34 11.13 2.58 1.02
CA ASP A 34 11.20 1.13 1.06
C ASP A 34 9.99 0.47 0.42
N ALA A 35 9.01 1.25 0.00
CA ALA A 35 7.75 0.71 -0.52
C ALA A 35 7.96 0.04 -1.88
N LYS A 36 7.24 -1.06 -2.07
CA LYS A 36 7.17 -1.67 -3.38
C LYS A 36 6.36 -0.77 -4.31
N ILE A 37 6.91 -0.46 -5.47
CA ILE A 37 6.31 0.48 -6.41
C ILE A 37 5.55 -0.28 -7.50
N TYR A 38 4.35 0.19 -7.79
CA TYR A 38 3.53 -0.29 -8.90
C TYR A 38 3.29 0.87 -9.85
N TYR A 39 3.08 0.56 -11.11
CA TYR A 39 2.89 1.58 -12.15
C TYR A 39 1.44 1.74 -12.56
N SER A 40 0.55 0.95 -11.96
CA SER A 40 -0.90 1.13 -12.09
C SER A 40 -1.59 0.58 -10.85
N PRO A 41 -2.79 1.07 -10.52
CA PRO A 41 -3.57 0.50 -9.42
C PRO A 41 -3.94 -0.96 -9.68
N TYR A 42 -4.13 -1.29 -10.96
CA TYR A 42 -4.47 -2.66 -11.36
C TYR A 42 -3.32 -3.62 -11.01
N ASP A 43 -2.07 -3.24 -11.30
CA ASP A 43 -0.92 -4.08 -10.98
C ASP A 43 -0.80 -4.33 -9.47
N ALA A 44 -1.04 -3.28 -8.68
CA ALA A 44 -1.02 -3.41 -7.22
C ALA A 44 -2.10 -4.37 -6.74
N GLN A 45 -3.30 -4.23 -7.26
CA GLN A 45 -4.43 -5.07 -6.88
C GLN A 45 -4.21 -6.53 -7.28
N GLU A 46 -3.66 -6.76 -8.45
CA GLU A 46 -3.40 -8.12 -8.94
C GLU A 46 -2.35 -8.83 -8.08
N GLU A 47 -1.26 -8.16 -7.76
CA GLU A 47 -0.25 -8.78 -6.90
C GLU A 47 -0.79 -9.02 -5.50
N TRP A 48 -1.55 -8.06 -4.94
CA TRP A 48 -2.16 -8.22 -3.63
C TRP A 48 -3.04 -9.46 -3.60
N LYS A 49 -3.89 -9.62 -4.61
CA LYS A 49 -4.78 -10.77 -4.73
C LYS A 49 -3.99 -12.07 -4.83
N ASP A 50 -2.92 -12.06 -5.62
CA ASP A 50 -2.08 -13.24 -5.82
C ASP A 50 -1.36 -13.65 -4.52
N ARG A 51 -0.90 -12.69 -3.75
CA ARG A 51 -0.11 -12.94 -2.55
C ARG A 51 -0.95 -13.06 -1.28
N MET A 52 -2.02 -12.28 -1.18
CA MET A 52 -2.82 -12.16 0.04
C MET A 52 -4.20 -12.81 -0.08
N GLY A 53 -4.55 -13.31 -1.25
CA GLY A 53 -5.82 -13.98 -1.45
C GLY A 53 -7.01 -13.05 -1.26
N ASP A 54 -7.92 -13.40 -0.36
CA ASP A 54 -9.16 -12.65 -0.16
C ASP A 54 -9.02 -11.47 0.80
N ALA A 55 -7.81 -11.16 1.24
CA ALA A 55 -7.60 -10.00 2.12
C ALA A 55 -8.05 -8.72 1.41
N LYS A 56 -8.81 -7.90 2.12
CA LYS A 56 -9.40 -6.69 1.56
C LYS A 56 -8.36 -5.65 1.20
N ILE A 57 -8.60 -4.95 0.10
CA ILE A 57 -7.81 -3.81 -0.32
C ILE A 57 -8.75 -2.84 -1.04
N THR A 58 -8.52 -1.54 -0.88
CA THR A 58 -9.36 -0.51 -1.51
C THR A 58 -8.51 0.44 -2.34
N LEU A 59 -9.18 1.19 -3.21
CA LEU A 59 -8.57 2.30 -3.95
C LEU A 59 -8.75 3.56 -3.11
N GLY A 60 -7.63 4.14 -2.70
CA GLY A 60 -7.65 5.31 -1.85
C GLY A 60 -8.08 5.01 -0.43
N LEU A 61 -7.89 5.96 0.46
CA LEU A 61 -8.21 5.81 1.86
C LEU A 61 -9.72 5.94 2.07
N LYS A 62 -10.39 4.83 2.34
CA LYS A 62 -11.83 4.80 2.63
C LYS A 62 -12.10 4.37 4.06
N ASP A 63 -11.31 3.41 4.55
CA ASP A 63 -11.44 2.87 5.90
C ASP A 63 -10.02 2.67 6.41
N GLY A 64 -9.68 3.32 7.51
CA GLY A 64 -8.33 3.29 8.05
C GLY A 64 -7.81 1.92 8.44
N ASN A 65 -8.70 0.93 8.57
CA ASN A 65 -8.31 -0.43 8.94
C ASN A 65 -8.07 -1.35 7.76
N VAL A 66 -8.28 -0.86 6.55
CA VAL A 66 -8.11 -1.65 5.34
C VAL A 66 -6.95 -1.09 4.50
N PRO A 67 -6.02 -1.94 4.06
CA PRO A 67 -4.97 -1.48 3.15
C PRO A 67 -5.56 -0.82 1.90
N PHE A 68 -4.87 0.17 1.38
CA PHE A 68 -5.36 0.93 0.24
C PHE A 68 -4.24 1.24 -0.74
N ILE A 69 -4.63 1.35 -2.02
CA ILE A 69 -3.73 1.69 -3.11
C ILE A 69 -3.80 3.20 -3.30
N VAL A 70 -2.65 3.85 -3.30
CA VAL A 70 -2.58 5.31 -3.41
C VAL A 70 -1.36 5.69 -4.24
N SER A 71 -1.45 6.81 -4.95
CA SER A 71 -0.30 7.28 -5.73
C SER A 71 0.76 7.85 -4.79
N VAL A 72 2.02 7.65 -5.17
CA VAL A 72 3.15 8.21 -4.42
C VAL A 72 3.01 9.73 -4.33
N LYS A 73 2.56 10.35 -5.42
CA LYS A 73 2.37 11.78 -5.48
C LYS A 73 1.38 12.29 -4.42
N GLN A 74 0.28 11.55 -4.21
CA GLN A 74 -0.71 11.92 -3.19
C GLN A 74 -0.14 11.81 -1.79
N VAL A 75 0.64 10.76 -1.51
CA VAL A 75 1.28 10.58 -0.21
C VAL A 75 2.27 11.71 0.05
N MET A 76 3.11 12.03 -0.94
CA MET A 76 4.12 13.08 -0.80
C MET A 76 3.47 14.45 -0.59
N ALA A 77 2.35 14.71 -1.25
CA ALA A 77 1.64 15.97 -1.11
C ALA A 77 1.10 16.18 0.31
N LYS A 78 0.76 15.10 1.01
CA LYS A 78 0.21 15.18 2.36
C LYS A 78 1.28 15.38 3.43
N THR A 79 2.54 15.13 3.09
CA THR A 79 3.64 15.22 4.07
C THR A 79 4.33 16.57 4.08
N ILE A 80 3.91 17.45 3.22
CA ILE A 80 4.50 18.81 3.11
C ILE A 80 3.78 19.81 4.01
#